data_0b626b86bef57954e567da66e19355b7
#
_entry.id   0b626b86bef57954e567da66e19355b7
#
_cell.length_a   1.000
_cell.length_b   1.000
_cell.length_c   1.000
_cell.angle_alpha   90.00
_cell.angle_beta   90.00
_cell.angle_gamma   90.00
#
_symmetry.space_group_name_H-M   'P 1'
#
loop_
_entity.id
_entity.type
_entity.pdbx_description
1 polymer ?
#
loop_
_entity_poly.entity_id
_entity_poly.type
_entity_poly.pdbx_seq_one_letter_code
_entity_poly.pdbx_strand_id
1 'polypeptide(L)'
;MVAVERKSKEERREEVLDAALTVFAEQGLHGASTEEIARRAGISQPYVFRLFGTKKELYVAVVARCFRQTLEVFQRAAEGKRGEDALQAIGEAYERLLASDRVYLRAQMQAYAASEDLEIARVVRTGYGDLVTYVERVSGAAPTELSSFFAQGMLLNVLASMHGIEEPWGIRL
;
A
#
# COMPACT_ATOMS: atom_id res chain seq x y z
N MET A 1 -8.84 -1.52 39.90
CA MET A 1 -9.62 -1.30 38.64
C MET A 1 -8.80 -0.39 37.75
N VAL A 2 -8.17 -0.96 36.71
CA VAL A 2 -7.43 -0.15 35.73
C VAL A 2 -8.48 0.48 34.82
N ALA A 3 -8.54 1.82 34.78
CA ALA A 3 -9.41 2.54 33.86
C ALA A 3 -8.96 2.19 32.42
N VAL A 4 -9.82 1.53 31.65
CA VAL A 4 -9.61 1.32 30.24
C VAL A 4 -9.66 2.69 29.57
N GLU A 5 -8.50 3.21 29.20
CA GLU A 5 -8.37 4.49 28.50
C GLU A 5 -9.21 4.45 27.23
N ARG A 6 -10.15 5.36 27.10
CA ARG A 6 -11.08 5.39 25.97
C ARG A 6 -10.34 5.88 24.74
N LYS A 7 -9.98 4.97 23.82
CA LYS A 7 -9.30 5.28 22.57
C LYS A 7 -10.02 6.41 21.81
N SER A 8 -9.24 7.30 21.23
CA SER A 8 -9.73 8.39 20.39
C SER A 8 -10.41 7.84 19.11
N LYS A 9 -11.17 8.69 18.44
CA LYS A 9 -11.80 8.34 17.15
C LYS A 9 -10.74 7.99 16.09
N GLU A 10 -9.61 8.69 16.13
CA GLU A 10 -8.52 8.47 15.16
C GLU A 10 -7.81 7.14 15.42
N GLU A 11 -7.48 6.82 16.65
CA GLU A 11 -6.92 5.50 16.99
C GLU A 11 -7.84 4.37 16.58
N ARG A 12 -9.15 4.51 16.78
CA ARG A 12 -10.14 3.53 16.32
C ARG A 12 -10.19 3.41 14.80
N ARG A 13 -10.02 4.54 14.11
CA ARG A 13 -9.98 4.56 12.64
C ARG A 13 -8.77 3.80 12.11
N GLU A 14 -7.60 3.99 12.68
CA GLU A 14 -6.38 3.27 12.31
C GLU A 14 -6.50 1.76 12.60
N GLU A 15 -7.06 1.36 13.73
CA GLU A 15 -7.31 -0.07 14.04
C GLU A 15 -8.24 -0.73 12.99
N VAL A 16 -9.26 -0.02 12.54
CA VAL A 16 -10.14 -0.53 11.49
C VAL A 16 -9.40 -0.63 10.16
N LEU A 17 -8.56 0.34 9.81
CA LEU A 17 -7.74 0.30 8.60
C LEU A 17 -6.75 -0.87 8.61
N ASP A 18 -6.13 -1.19 9.76
CA ASP A 18 -5.24 -2.34 9.91
C ASP A 18 -5.99 -3.68 9.72
N ALA A 19 -7.14 -3.82 10.37
CA ALA A 19 -7.98 -5.01 10.20
C ALA A 19 -8.49 -5.15 8.75
N ALA A 20 -8.91 -4.04 8.15
CA ALA A 20 -9.42 -3.99 6.78
C ALA A 20 -8.33 -4.30 5.76
N LEU A 21 -7.10 -3.81 5.94
CA LEU A 21 -5.96 -4.12 5.09
C LEU A 21 -5.77 -5.62 4.93
N THR A 22 -5.76 -6.35 6.04
CA THR A 22 -5.60 -7.81 6.04
C THR A 22 -6.73 -8.50 5.29
N VAL A 23 -7.99 -8.14 5.59
CA VAL A 23 -9.16 -8.79 4.97
C VAL A 23 -9.23 -8.48 3.48
N PHE A 24 -8.97 -7.24 3.07
CA PHE A 24 -8.96 -6.87 1.66
C PHE A 24 -7.78 -7.49 0.90
N ALA A 25 -6.62 -7.65 1.52
CA ALA A 25 -5.48 -8.34 0.92
C ALA A 25 -5.80 -9.82 0.63
N GLU A 26 -6.55 -10.47 1.52
CA GLU A 26 -6.92 -11.89 1.40
C GLU A 26 -8.07 -12.12 0.41
N GLN A 27 -9.08 -11.25 0.39
CA GLN A 27 -10.39 -11.50 -0.24
C GLN A 27 -10.79 -10.49 -1.32
N GLY A 28 -10.01 -9.42 -1.51
CA GLY A 28 -10.34 -8.32 -2.40
C GLY A 28 -11.55 -7.50 -1.93
N LEU A 29 -11.93 -6.49 -2.69
CA LEU A 29 -13.09 -5.63 -2.37
C LEU A 29 -14.39 -6.43 -2.29
N HIS A 30 -14.66 -7.30 -3.26
CA HIS A 30 -15.96 -7.97 -3.39
C HIS A 30 -16.12 -9.08 -2.37
N GLY A 31 -15.09 -9.91 -2.15
CA GLY A 31 -15.12 -11.03 -1.22
C GLY A 31 -15.06 -10.64 0.26
N ALA A 32 -14.49 -9.48 0.58
CA ALA A 32 -14.30 -9.03 1.95
C ALA A 32 -15.60 -8.80 2.70
N SER A 33 -15.66 -9.29 3.95
CA SER A 33 -16.77 -9.07 4.87
C SER A 33 -16.48 -7.93 5.84
N THR A 34 -17.37 -6.95 5.91
CA THR A 34 -17.28 -5.87 6.91
C THR A 34 -17.53 -6.35 8.34
N GLU A 35 -18.23 -7.46 8.51
CA GLU A 35 -18.42 -8.13 9.82
C GLU A 35 -17.08 -8.71 10.30
N GLU A 36 -16.34 -9.36 9.42
CA GLU A 36 -15.00 -9.90 9.72
C GLU A 36 -14.02 -8.76 10.06
N ILE A 37 -14.05 -7.65 9.32
CA ILE A 37 -13.26 -6.45 9.63
C ILE A 37 -13.61 -5.92 11.01
N ALA A 38 -14.90 -5.77 11.32
CA ALA A 38 -15.36 -5.30 12.62
C ALA A 38 -14.91 -6.22 13.78
N ARG A 39 -15.02 -7.54 13.56
CA ARG A 39 -14.58 -8.56 14.53
C ARG A 39 -13.08 -8.46 14.79
N ARG A 40 -12.25 -8.33 13.74
CA ARG A 40 -10.79 -8.20 13.87
C ARG A 40 -10.40 -6.88 14.56
N ALA A 41 -11.13 -5.80 14.29
CA ALA A 41 -10.91 -4.49 14.92
C ALA A 41 -11.49 -4.39 16.36
N GLY A 42 -12.20 -5.41 16.84
CA GLY A 42 -12.81 -5.41 18.18
C GLY A 42 -13.92 -4.38 18.36
N ILE A 43 -14.69 -4.09 17.29
CA ILE A 43 -15.80 -3.14 17.28
C ILE A 43 -17.04 -3.74 16.60
N SER A 44 -18.17 -3.03 16.67
CA SER A 44 -19.38 -3.44 15.94
C SER A 44 -19.35 -3.02 14.46
N GLN A 45 -19.95 -3.82 13.58
CA GLN A 45 -20.08 -3.49 12.16
C GLN A 45 -20.77 -2.12 11.91
N PRO A 46 -21.87 -1.75 12.61
CA PRO A 46 -22.44 -0.41 12.46
C PRO A 46 -21.46 0.72 12.79
N TYR A 47 -20.49 0.45 13.69
CA TYR A 47 -19.47 1.44 14.01
C TYR A 47 -18.43 1.59 12.89
N VAL A 48 -18.10 0.51 12.18
CA VAL A 48 -17.28 0.58 10.96
C VAL A 48 -17.94 1.51 9.93
N PHE A 49 -19.22 1.32 9.67
CA PHE A 49 -19.96 2.19 8.73
C PHE A 49 -20.07 3.64 9.21
N ARG A 50 -20.17 3.87 10.53
CA ARG A 50 -20.15 5.23 11.08
C ARG A 50 -18.80 5.93 10.86
N LEU A 51 -17.69 5.18 10.82
CA LEU A 51 -16.35 5.72 10.62
C LEU A 51 -16.02 5.96 9.14
N PHE A 52 -16.52 5.11 8.24
CA PHE A 52 -16.07 5.08 6.85
C PHE A 52 -17.20 5.21 5.82
N GLY A 53 -18.48 5.11 6.22
CA GLY A 53 -19.62 5.15 5.31
C GLY A 53 -19.94 3.79 4.70
N THR A 54 -19.26 3.40 3.62
CA THR A 54 -19.48 2.15 2.91
C THR A 54 -18.24 1.24 2.93
N LYS A 55 -18.42 -0.03 2.54
CA LYS A 55 -17.29 -0.95 2.33
C LYS A 55 -16.32 -0.42 1.28
N LYS A 56 -16.82 0.19 0.21
CA LYS A 56 -15.99 0.78 -0.85
C LYS A 56 -15.19 1.98 -0.34
N GLU A 57 -15.80 2.88 0.42
CA GLU A 57 -15.09 4.02 1.01
C GLU A 57 -14.01 3.57 2.01
N LEU A 58 -14.27 2.50 2.78
CA LEU A 58 -13.24 1.88 3.61
C LEU A 58 -12.10 1.30 2.75
N TYR A 59 -12.41 0.63 1.64
CA TYR A 59 -11.41 0.12 0.71
C TYR A 59 -10.54 1.23 0.13
N VAL A 60 -11.15 2.30 -0.36
CA VAL A 60 -10.48 3.50 -0.87
C VAL A 60 -9.55 4.10 0.19
N ALA A 61 -10.00 4.16 1.45
CA ALA A 61 -9.18 4.65 2.55
C ALA A 61 -7.96 3.76 2.84
N VAL A 62 -8.12 2.42 2.75
CA VAL A 62 -7.01 1.46 2.87
C VAL A 62 -6.01 1.64 1.73
N VAL A 63 -6.47 1.74 0.48
CA VAL A 63 -5.61 1.95 -0.69
C VAL A 63 -4.83 3.26 -0.56
N ALA A 64 -5.50 4.35 -0.21
CA ALA A 64 -4.86 5.65 0.02
C ALA A 64 -3.78 5.57 1.11
N ARG A 65 -4.06 4.84 2.19
CA ARG A 65 -3.07 4.63 3.27
C ARG A 65 -1.87 3.83 2.80
N CYS A 66 -2.06 2.78 1.99
CA CYS A 66 -0.95 2.00 1.42
C CYS A 66 0.00 2.89 0.60
N PHE A 67 -0.52 3.69 -0.31
CA PHE A 67 0.33 4.61 -1.09
C PHE A 67 1.05 5.63 -0.22
N ARG A 68 0.38 6.20 0.79
CA ARG A 68 1.02 7.12 1.74
C ARG A 68 2.17 6.44 2.50
N GLN A 69 1.98 5.21 2.99
CA GLN A 69 3.02 4.44 3.66
C GLN A 69 4.20 4.12 2.73
N THR A 70 3.94 3.78 1.46
CA THR A 70 5.00 3.61 0.45
C THR A 70 5.80 4.90 0.28
N LEU A 71 5.11 6.03 0.17
CA LEU A 71 5.76 7.33 0.04
C LEU A 71 6.65 7.65 1.25
N GLU A 72 6.18 7.36 2.45
CA GLU A 72 6.96 7.52 3.68
C GLU A 72 8.22 6.61 3.69
N VAL A 73 8.12 5.38 3.17
CA VAL A 73 9.27 4.50 3.00
C VAL A 73 10.28 5.12 2.04
N PHE A 74 9.83 5.64 0.89
CA PHE A 74 10.69 6.32 -0.07
C PHE A 74 11.36 7.56 0.51
N GLN A 75 10.60 8.37 1.24
CA GLN A 75 11.10 9.59 1.89
C GLN A 75 12.21 9.27 2.90
N ARG A 76 11.99 8.28 3.77
CA ARG A 76 13.00 7.85 4.74
C ARG A 76 14.26 7.28 4.07
N ALA A 77 14.08 6.48 3.01
CA ALA A 77 15.20 5.88 2.29
C ALA A 77 16.09 6.92 1.58
N ALA A 78 15.47 7.95 1.01
CA ALA A 78 16.17 9.00 0.28
C ALA A 78 16.61 10.18 1.16
N GLU A 79 16.43 10.11 2.49
CA GLU A 79 16.85 11.20 3.38
C GLU A 79 18.35 11.51 3.22
N GLY A 80 18.67 12.76 2.94
CA GLY A 80 20.04 13.21 2.69
C GLY A 80 20.68 12.76 1.37
N LYS A 81 19.94 12.02 0.51
CA LYS A 81 20.43 11.51 -0.78
C LYS A 81 19.81 12.27 -1.95
N ARG A 82 20.48 12.23 -3.11
CA ARG A 82 20.02 12.80 -4.38
C ARG A 82 20.51 11.92 -5.54
N GLY A 83 19.95 12.14 -6.74
CA GLY A 83 20.41 11.46 -7.94
C GLY A 83 20.29 9.96 -7.87
N GLU A 84 21.30 9.27 -8.39
CA GLU A 84 21.38 7.81 -8.42
C GLU A 84 21.38 7.18 -7.03
N ASP A 85 22.06 7.79 -6.03
CA ASP A 85 22.07 7.30 -4.66
C ASP A 85 20.66 7.28 -4.02
N ALA A 86 19.80 8.25 -4.40
CA ALA A 86 18.41 8.27 -3.95
C ALA A 86 17.58 7.17 -4.62
N LEU A 87 17.74 6.97 -5.94
CA LEU A 87 17.07 5.89 -6.68
C LEU A 87 17.43 4.52 -6.11
N GLN A 88 18.71 4.25 -5.93
CA GLN A 88 19.19 3.00 -5.36
C GLN A 88 18.60 2.76 -3.96
N ALA A 89 18.68 3.75 -3.08
CA ALA A 89 18.18 3.62 -1.70
C ALA A 89 16.67 3.39 -1.65
N ILE A 90 15.89 4.03 -2.53
CA ILE A 90 14.45 3.83 -2.65
C ILE A 90 14.15 2.42 -3.15
N GLY A 91 14.85 1.95 -4.20
CA GLY A 91 14.69 0.59 -4.74
C GLY A 91 14.91 -0.47 -3.68
N GLU A 92 16.07 -0.42 -2.99
CA GLU A 92 16.40 -1.35 -1.90
C GLU A 92 15.38 -1.31 -0.74
N ALA A 93 14.86 -0.12 -0.40
CA ALA A 93 13.86 0.00 0.65
C ALA A 93 12.52 -0.60 0.23
N TYR A 94 12.16 -0.48 -1.05
CA TYR A 94 10.96 -1.07 -1.60
C TYR A 94 11.05 -2.60 -1.66
N GLU A 95 12.18 -3.15 -2.09
CA GLU A 95 12.43 -4.60 -2.06
C GLU A 95 12.27 -5.17 -0.64
N ARG A 96 12.88 -4.51 0.36
CA ARG A 96 12.74 -4.91 1.76
C ARG A 96 11.27 -4.87 2.24
N LEU A 97 10.51 -3.84 1.84
CA LEU A 97 9.08 -3.75 2.15
C LEU A 97 8.31 -4.93 1.59
N LEU A 98 8.51 -5.26 0.31
CA LEU A 98 7.82 -6.37 -0.35
C LEU A 98 8.20 -7.74 0.23
N ALA A 99 9.44 -7.90 0.64
CA ALA A 99 9.92 -9.14 1.27
C ALA A 99 9.37 -9.32 2.69
N SER A 100 9.18 -8.23 3.44
CA SER A 100 8.77 -8.26 4.85
C SER A 100 7.27 -8.25 5.07
N ASP A 101 6.49 -7.67 4.15
CA ASP A 101 5.03 -7.47 4.31
C ASP A 101 4.23 -7.99 3.11
N ARG A 102 3.89 -9.27 3.16
CA ARG A 102 3.09 -9.91 2.11
C ARG A 102 1.62 -9.48 2.11
N VAL A 103 1.09 -9.03 3.24
CA VAL A 103 -0.27 -8.49 3.32
C VAL A 103 -0.32 -7.18 2.53
N TYR A 104 0.67 -6.35 2.73
CA TYR A 104 0.82 -5.09 2.01
C TYR A 104 0.91 -5.30 0.49
N LEU A 105 1.80 -6.20 0.04
CA LEU A 105 1.94 -6.55 -1.37
C LEU A 105 0.61 -7.04 -1.98
N ARG A 106 -0.09 -7.95 -1.29
CA ARG A 106 -1.39 -8.47 -1.76
C ARG A 106 -2.43 -7.35 -1.86
N ALA A 107 -2.51 -6.47 -0.86
CA ALA A 107 -3.45 -5.34 -0.88
C ALA A 107 -3.17 -4.41 -2.07
N GLN A 108 -1.91 -4.17 -2.40
CA GLN A 108 -1.51 -3.37 -3.56
C GLN A 108 -1.93 -4.03 -4.87
N MET A 109 -1.70 -5.34 -5.03
CA MET A 109 -2.13 -6.09 -6.21
C MET A 109 -3.66 -6.11 -6.36
N GLN A 110 -4.40 -6.26 -5.26
CA GLN A 110 -5.86 -6.17 -5.24
C GLN A 110 -6.36 -4.76 -5.65
N ALA A 111 -5.65 -3.70 -5.27
CA ALA A 111 -6.01 -2.34 -5.66
C ALA A 111 -5.87 -2.11 -7.16
N TYR A 112 -4.83 -2.66 -7.79
CA TYR A 112 -4.67 -2.60 -9.24
C TYR A 112 -5.76 -3.40 -9.96
N ALA A 113 -6.07 -4.61 -9.50
CA ALA A 113 -7.12 -5.44 -10.08
C ALA A 113 -8.53 -4.81 -9.95
N ALA A 114 -8.79 -4.08 -8.86
CA ALA A 114 -10.06 -3.41 -8.61
C ALA A 114 -10.21 -2.05 -9.34
N SER A 115 -9.21 -1.62 -10.13
CA SER A 115 -9.19 -0.30 -10.78
C SER A 115 -10.13 -0.18 -12.00
N GLU A 116 -11.00 -1.16 -12.25
CA GLU A 116 -12.16 -1.00 -13.11
C GLU A 116 -13.19 -0.02 -12.49
N ASP A 117 -13.27 0.05 -11.16
CA ASP A 117 -14.04 1.07 -10.44
C ASP A 117 -13.31 2.42 -10.54
N LEU A 118 -14.00 3.46 -11.06
CA LEU A 118 -13.41 4.77 -11.31
C LEU A 118 -12.92 5.49 -10.04
N GLU A 119 -13.53 5.24 -8.90
CA GLU A 119 -13.12 5.82 -7.63
C GLU A 119 -11.83 5.19 -7.13
N ILE A 120 -11.73 3.86 -7.24
CA ILE A 120 -10.52 3.10 -6.92
C ILE A 120 -9.39 3.48 -7.89
N ALA A 121 -9.68 3.53 -9.19
CA ALA A 121 -8.70 3.98 -10.19
C ALA A 121 -8.17 5.38 -9.90
N ARG A 122 -9.01 6.29 -9.39
CA ARG A 122 -8.58 7.65 -9.03
C ARG A 122 -7.60 7.62 -7.87
N VAL A 123 -7.90 6.92 -6.78
CA VAL A 123 -7.01 6.88 -5.61
C VAL A 123 -5.69 6.18 -5.95
N VAL A 124 -5.72 5.11 -6.76
CA VAL A 124 -4.52 4.43 -7.25
C VAL A 124 -3.65 5.36 -8.09
N ARG A 125 -4.24 6.07 -9.08
CA ARG A 125 -3.49 7.01 -9.92
C ARG A 125 -2.92 8.18 -9.13
N THR A 126 -3.68 8.72 -8.18
CA THR A 126 -3.19 9.81 -7.32
C THR A 126 -2.00 9.33 -6.51
N GLY A 127 -2.13 8.22 -5.78
CA GLY A 127 -1.05 7.71 -4.94
C GLY A 127 0.19 7.32 -5.75
N TYR A 128 0.01 6.68 -6.91
CA TYR A 128 1.12 6.36 -7.81
C TYR A 128 1.80 7.63 -8.35
N GLY A 129 1.02 8.64 -8.75
CA GLY A 129 1.52 9.93 -9.20
C GLY A 129 2.35 10.65 -8.13
N ASP A 130 1.94 10.58 -6.86
CA ASP A 130 2.69 11.14 -5.73
C ASP A 130 4.07 10.46 -5.57
N LEU A 131 4.14 9.13 -5.74
CA LEU A 131 5.40 8.39 -5.73
C LEU A 131 6.31 8.84 -6.88
N VAL A 132 5.78 8.90 -8.11
CA VAL A 132 6.53 9.34 -9.30
C VAL A 132 7.07 10.75 -9.10
N THR A 133 6.23 11.68 -8.68
CA THR A 133 6.61 13.08 -8.44
C THR A 133 7.70 13.20 -7.37
N TYR A 134 7.59 12.40 -6.31
CA TYR A 134 8.63 12.40 -5.27
C TYR A 134 9.97 11.89 -5.79
N VAL A 135 9.97 10.72 -6.47
CA VAL A 135 11.20 10.10 -7.01
C VAL A 135 11.86 11.02 -8.04
N GLU A 136 11.09 11.59 -8.98
CA GLU A 136 11.57 12.58 -9.95
C GLU A 136 12.28 13.74 -9.25
N ARG A 137 11.63 14.32 -8.25
CA ARG A 137 12.17 15.47 -7.52
C ARG A 137 13.48 15.18 -6.79
N VAL A 138 13.63 13.99 -6.18
CA VAL A 138 14.84 13.68 -5.38
C VAL A 138 15.98 13.17 -6.23
N SER A 139 15.67 12.49 -7.33
CA SER A 139 16.68 11.93 -8.25
C SER A 139 17.09 12.90 -9.36
N GLY A 140 16.18 13.74 -9.83
CA GLY A 140 16.39 14.51 -11.07
C GLY A 140 16.50 13.63 -12.32
N ALA A 141 16.03 12.38 -12.24
CA ALA A 141 16.14 11.38 -13.30
C ALA A 141 15.35 11.80 -14.56
N ALA A 142 15.86 11.44 -15.74
CA ALA A 142 15.16 11.67 -16.98
C ALA A 142 13.88 10.81 -17.07
N PRO A 143 12.87 11.19 -17.89
CA PRO A 143 11.61 10.44 -18.00
C PRO A 143 11.80 8.95 -18.35
N THR A 144 12.79 8.62 -19.18
CA THR A 144 13.13 7.24 -19.56
C THR A 144 13.68 6.44 -18.38
N GLU A 145 14.51 7.06 -17.56
CA GLU A 145 15.09 6.45 -16.35
C GLU A 145 14.01 6.22 -15.27
N LEU A 146 13.14 7.23 -15.05
CA LEU A 146 11.97 7.07 -14.18
C LEU A 146 11.06 5.94 -14.64
N SER A 147 10.77 5.86 -15.96
CA SER A 147 9.96 4.77 -16.51
C SER A 147 10.60 3.41 -16.26
N SER A 148 11.91 3.28 -16.43
CA SER A 148 12.65 2.04 -16.15
C SER A 148 12.61 1.68 -14.66
N PHE A 149 12.82 2.65 -13.77
CA PHE A 149 12.77 2.47 -12.32
C PHE A 149 11.40 1.95 -11.86
N PHE A 150 10.32 2.59 -12.30
CA PHE A 150 8.96 2.16 -11.94
C PHE A 150 8.55 0.85 -12.61
N ALA A 151 9.02 0.57 -13.83
CA ALA A 151 8.80 -0.72 -14.49
C ALA A 151 9.46 -1.87 -13.71
N GLN A 152 10.68 -1.68 -13.20
CA GLN A 152 11.35 -2.64 -12.33
C GLN A 152 10.58 -2.85 -11.03
N GLY A 153 10.11 -1.77 -10.38
CA GLY A 153 9.28 -1.86 -9.18
C GLY A 153 7.97 -2.65 -9.41
N MET A 154 7.32 -2.47 -10.57
CA MET A 154 6.13 -3.25 -10.92
C MET A 154 6.47 -4.72 -11.20
N LEU A 155 7.59 -5.00 -11.86
CA LEU A 155 8.07 -6.38 -12.04
C LEU A 155 8.34 -7.05 -10.69
N LEU A 156 8.98 -6.34 -9.74
CA LEU A 156 9.17 -6.81 -8.36
C LEU A 156 7.84 -7.21 -7.69
N ASN A 157 6.79 -6.39 -7.83
CA ASN A 157 5.47 -6.72 -7.28
C ASN A 157 4.94 -8.04 -7.84
N VAL A 158 5.04 -8.22 -9.16
CA VAL A 158 4.57 -9.44 -9.82
C VAL A 158 5.37 -10.64 -9.33
N LEU A 159 6.70 -10.57 -9.35
CA LEU A 159 7.58 -11.66 -8.92
C LEU A 159 7.37 -12.01 -7.45
N ALA A 160 7.32 -11.01 -6.57
CA ALA A 160 7.05 -11.22 -5.15
C ALA A 160 5.68 -11.84 -4.89
N SER A 161 4.66 -11.53 -5.70
CA SER A 161 3.30 -12.10 -5.56
C SER A 161 3.25 -13.59 -5.88
N MET A 162 4.16 -14.09 -6.71
CA MET A 162 4.25 -15.49 -7.15
C MET A 162 5.04 -16.42 -6.20
N HIS A 163 5.21 -16.06 -4.93
CA HIS A 163 5.87 -16.87 -3.89
C HIS A 163 7.36 -17.15 -4.09
N GLY A 164 8.10 -16.14 -4.45
CA GLY A 164 9.55 -16.22 -4.52
C GLY A 164 9.97 -17.10 -5.69
N ILE A 165 10.18 -16.47 -6.79
CA ILE A 165 10.88 -17.08 -7.89
C ILE A 165 12.35 -17.04 -7.50
N GLU A 166 12.88 -18.16 -7.05
CA GLU A 166 14.30 -18.44 -7.20
C GLU A 166 14.52 -18.52 -8.72
N GLU A 167 14.92 -17.45 -9.28
CA GLU A 167 15.31 -17.09 -10.65
C GLU A 167 15.34 -18.23 -11.70
N PRO A 168 14.22 -18.84 -12.16
CA PRO A 168 14.31 -19.79 -13.23
C PRO A 168 14.50 -19.13 -14.62
N TRP A 169 14.35 -17.80 -14.72
CA TRP A 169 14.35 -17.12 -16.01
C TRP A 169 15.52 -16.14 -16.24
N GLY A 170 16.53 -16.12 -15.37
CA GLY A 170 17.69 -15.25 -15.51
C GLY A 170 17.38 -13.74 -15.44
N ILE A 171 16.21 -13.37 -14.96
CA ILE A 171 15.85 -11.97 -14.70
C ILE A 171 16.55 -11.56 -13.41
N ARG A 172 17.64 -10.82 -13.52
CA ARG A 172 18.25 -10.14 -12.37
C ARG A 172 17.53 -8.83 -12.16
N LEU A 173 17.05 -8.65 -10.94
CA LEU A 173 16.44 -7.42 -10.44
C LEU A 173 17.52 -6.49 -9.92
#